data_fc67894fbc8922ff0323e57ac0ace878
#
_entry.id   fc67894fbc8922ff0323e57ac0ace878
#
_cell.length_a   1.000
_cell.length_b   1.000
_cell.length_c   1.000
_cell.angle_alpha   90.00
_cell.angle_beta   90.00
_cell.angle_gamma   90.00
#
_symmetry.space_group_name_H-M   'P 1'
#
loop_
_entity.id
_entity.type
_entity.pdbx_description
1 polymer ?
#
loop_
_entity_poly.entity_id
_entity_poly.type
_entity_poly.pdbx_seq_one_letter_code
_entity_poly.pdbx_strand_id
1 'polypeptide(L)'
;MSTQFAHDLRTARRKAGLTQDDLAHLLDTHQSAVSDLETGKQRPGLYEIIELSLIYGRSFESFFEEVLAERRKLLRRRLKTLPDLKKPTADTFNRASSLERMKERLKPPQDHGGA
;
A
#
# COMPACT_ATOMS: atom_id res chain seq x y z
N MET A 1 -4.93 2.15 -11.08
CA MET A 1 -4.39 2.76 -9.87
C MET A 1 -5.44 3.69 -9.27
N SER A 2 -5.66 3.62 -7.97
CA SER A 2 -6.68 4.43 -7.37
C SER A 2 -6.31 5.90 -7.35
N THR A 3 -7.31 6.74 -7.54
CA THR A 3 -7.17 8.19 -7.51
C THR A 3 -7.42 8.78 -6.12
N GLN A 4 -7.92 7.99 -5.17
CA GLN A 4 -8.28 8.53 -3.85
C GLN A 4 -7.05 9.02 -3.08
N PHE A 5 -5.99 8.22 -3.07
CA PHE A 5 -4.74 8.64 -2.42
C PHE A 5 -4.17 9.89 -3.09
N ALA A 6 -4.14 9.91 -4.44
CA ALA A 6 -3.63 11.04 -5.19
C ALA A 6 -4.42 12.31 -4.87
N HIS A 7 -5.73 12.21 -4.78
CA HIS A 7 -6.61 13.31 -4.41
C HIS A 7 -6.35 13.78 -2.98
N ASP A 8 -6.22 12.85 -2.05
CA ASP A 8 -5.94 13.16 -0.65
C ASP A 8 -4.59 13.89 -0.50
N LEU A 9 -3.59 13.44 -1.22
CA LEU A 9 -2.26 14.04 -1.20
C LEU A 9 -2.30 15.49 -1.73
N ARG A 10 -2.98 15.69 -2.86
CA ARG A 10 -3.15 17.03 -3.45
C ARG A 10 -3.90 17.97 -2.51
N THR A 11 -4.97 17.46 -1.89
CA THR A 11 -5.77 18.23 -0.94
C THR A 11 -4.93 18.63 0.28
N ALA A 12 -4.15 17.70 0.83
CA ALA A 12 -3.26 17.98 1.96
C ALA A 12 -2.25 19.08 1.61
N ARG A 13 -1.65 19.01 0.41
CA ARG A 13 -0.71 20.01 -0.03
C ARG A 13 -1.35 21.41 -0.13
N ARG A 14 -2.53 21.47 -0.73
CA ARG A 14 -3.27 22.75 -0.88
C ARG A 14 -3.66 23.34 0.46
N LYS A 15 -4.13 22.50 1.38
CA LYS A 15 -4.46 22.98 2.75
C LYS A 15 -3.25 23.50 3.49
N ALA A 16 -2.09 22.91 3.25
CA ALA A 16 -0.84 23.36 3.86
C ALA A 16 -0.30 24.63 3.19
N GLY A 17 -0.87 25.05 2.06
CA GLY A 17 -0.39 26.22 1.33
C GLY A 17 0.91 26.01 0.58
N LEU A 18 1.30 24.75 0.37
CA LEU A 18 2.56 24.43 -0.32
C LEU A 18 2.33 24.33 -1.82
N THR A 19 3.36 24.73 -2.59
CA THR A 19 3.38 24.46 -4.03
C THR A 19 3.91 23.06 -4.30
N GLN A 20 3.75 22.57 -5.52
CA GLN A 20 4.37 21.31 -5.93
C GLN A 20 5.91 21.40 -5.86
N ASP A 21 6.47 22.56 -6.17
CA ASP A 21 7.91 22.78 -6.04
C ASP A 21 8.39 22.72 -4.59
N ASP A 22 7.60 23.27 -3.66
CA ASP A 22 7.91 23.16 -2.23
C ASP A 22 7.98 21.69 -1.80
N LEU A 23 6.97 20.91 -2.18
CA LEU A 23 6.93 19.51 -1.83
C LEU A 23 8.05 18.72 -2.50
N ALA A 24 8.36 19.02 -3.76
CA ALA A 24 9.46 18.41 -4.47
C ALA A 24 10.79 18.64 -3.75
N HIS A 25 11.01 19.85 -3.27
CA HIS A 25 12.21 20.19 -2.49
C HIS A 25 12.29 19.34 -1.20
N LEU A 26 11.18 19.27 -0.48
CA LEU A 26 11.14 18.50 0.78
C LEU A 26 11.33 17.00 0.57
N LEU A 27 10.89 16.47 -0.56
CA LEU A 27 11.06 15.07 -0.90
C LEU A 27 12.36 14.77 -1.66
N ASP A 28 13.20 15.78 -1.87
CA ASP A 28 14.43 15.67 -2.63
C ASP A 28 14.20 15.09 -4.03
N THR A 29 13.24 15.64 -4.73
CA THR A 29 12.87 15.25 -6.08
C THR A 29 12.52 16.49 -6.91
N HIS A 30 11.83 16.28 -8.02
CA HIS A 30 11.44 17.38 -8.92
C HIS A 30 9.93 17.48 -9.03
N GLN A 31 9.45 18.62 -9.50
CA GLN A 31 8.03 18.94 -9.55
C GLN A 31 7.22 17.92 -10.36
N SER A 32 7.77 17.37 -11.46
CA SER A 32 7.07 16.37 -12.25
C SER A 32 6.83 15.08 -11.49
N ALA A 33 7.74 14.69 -10.58
CA ALA A 33 7.54 13.52 -9.72
C ALA A 33 6.40 13.75 -8.74
N VAL A 34 6.30 14.95 -8.17
CA VAL A 34 5.17 15.32 -7.31
C VAL A 34 3.86 15.28 -8.09
N SER A 35 3.86 15.83 -9.30
CA SER A 35 2.69 15.81 -10.17
C SER A 35 2.24 14.36 -10.44
N ASP A 36 3.18 13.47 -10.70
CA ASP A 36 2.85 12.06 -10.92
C ASP A 36 2.24 11.38 -9.69
N LEU A 37 2.70 11.72 -8.50
CA LEU A 37 2.08 11.25 -7.26
C LEU A 37 0.65 11.79 -7.11
N GLU A 38 0.45 13.06 -7.42
CA GLU A 38 -0.85 13.73 -7.26
C GLU A 38 -1.86 13.44 -8.35
N THR A 39 -1.43 12.80 -9.42
CA THR A 39 -2.33 12.36 -10.51
C THR A 39 -2.52 10.84 -10.52
N GLY A 40 -1.87 10.12 -9.63
CA GLY A 40 -1.96 8.68 -9.56
C GLY A 40 -1.13 7.93 -10.59
N LYS A 41 -0.28 8.62 -11.35
CA LYS A 41 0.61 7.98 -12.31
C LYS A 41 1.73 7.20 -11.63
N GLN A 42 2.15 7.64 -10.47
CA GLN A 42 3.24 7.05 -9.72
C GLN A 42 2.83 6.85 -8.26
N ARG A 43 3.24 5.73 -7.68
CA ARG A 43 3.07 5.47 -6.26
C ARG A 43 4.28 5.97 -5.48
N PRO A 44 4.09 6.45 -4.25
CA PRO A 44 5.22 6.79 -3.41
C PRO A 44 5.98 5.54 -2.98
N GLY A 45 7.29 5.66 -2.84
CA GLY A 45 8.09 4.64 -2.18
C GLY A 45 7.87 4.69 -0.66
N LEU A 46 8.48 3.73 0.04
CA LEU A 46 8.32 3.64 1.49
C LEU A 46 8.77 4.91 2.21
N TYR A 47 9.94 5.42 1.86
CA TYR A 47 10.46 6.64 2.50
C TYR A 47 9.60 7.85 2.17
N GLU A 48 9.11 7.94 0.95
CA GLU A 48 8.25 9.05 0.54
C GLU A 48 6.95 9.06 1.31
N ILE A 49 6.32 7.91 1.52
CA ILE A 49 5.05 7.88 2.27
C ILE A 49 5.26 8.25 3.74
N ILE A 50 6.39 7.87 4.33
CA ILE A 50 6.76 8.27 5.69
C ILE A 50 7.00 9.79 5.73
N GLU A 51 7.76 10.33 4.78
CA GLU A 51 8.03 11.75 4.70
C GLU A 51 6.76 12.57 4.50
N LEU A 52 5.87 12.12 3.61
CA LEU A 52 4.57 12.77 3.39
C LEU A 52 3.74 12.80 4.67
N SER A 53 3.75 11.70 5.42
CA SER A 53 3.04 11.63 6.70
C SER A 53 3.61 12.63 7.71
N LEU A 54 4.93 12.78 7.73
CA LEU A 54 5.60 13.74 8.62
C LEU A 54 5.36 15.19 8.19
N ILE A 55 5.40 15.45 6.87
CA ILE A 55 5.17 16.80 6.34
C ILE A 55 3.76 17.27 6.67
N TYR A 56 2.76 16.42 6.50
CA TYR A 56 1.37 16.81 6.68
C TYR A 56 0.79 16.47 8.05
N GLY A 57 1.57 15.77 8.88
CA GLY A 57 1.13 15.39 10.23
C GLY A 57 -0.06 14.45 10.25
N ARG A 58 -0.16 13.56 9.27
CA ARG A 58 -1.27 12.62 9.17
C ARG A 58 -0.85 11.34 8.47
N SER A 59 -1.57 10.25 8.72
CA SER A 59 -1.43 9.02 7.92
C SER A 59 -2.35 9.12 6.70
N PHE A 60 -1.95 8.47 5.61
CA PHE A 60 -2.77 8.39 4.39
C PHE A 60 -3.43 7.01 4.33
N GLU A 61 -4.51 6.86 5.08
CA GLU A 61 -5.24 5.59 5.21
C GLU A 61 -5.74 5.06 3.87
N SER A 62 -6.21 5.97 2.98
CA SER A 62 -6.66 5.58 1.65
C SER A 62 -5.58 4.86 0.87
N PHE A 63 -4.32 5.30 1.00
CA PHE A 63 -3.19 4.63 0.35
C PHE A 63 -2.96 3.24 0.93
N PHE A 64 -2.92 3.14 2.26
CA PHE A 64 -2.68 1.84 2.92
C PHE A 64 -3.80 0.85 2.64
N GLU A 65 -5.04 1.26 2.68
CA GLU A 65 -6.19 0.40 2.40
C GLU A 65 -6.15 -0.17 0.99
N GLU A 66 -5.82 0.68 0.01
CA GLU A 66 -5.73 0.26 -1.38
C GLU A 66 -4.59 -0.71 -1.63
N VAL A 67 -3.40 -0.38 -1.10
CA VAL A 67 -2.22 -1.22 -1.25
C VAL A 67 -2.43 -2.55 -0.52
N LEU A 68 -3.01 -2.51 0.66
CA LEU A 68 -3.32 -3.71 1.43
C LEU A 68 -4.26 -4.65 0.66
N ALA A 69 -5.34 -4.10 0.10
CA ALA A 69 -6.30 -4.89 -0.68
C ALA A 69 -5.64 -5.50 -1.92
N GLU A 70 -4.83 -4.72 -2.61
CA GLU A 70 -4.11 -5.20 -3.79
C GLU A 70 -3.11 -6.30 -3.46
N ARG A 71 -2.30 -6.10 -2.41
CA ARG A 71 -1.30 -7.09 -2.00
C ARG A 71 -1.96 -8.37 -1.50
N ARG A 72 -3.05 -8.26 -0.78
CA ARG A 72 -3.84 -9.41 -0.33
C ARG A 72 -4.32 -10.24 -1.52
N LYS A 73 -4.84 -9.59 -2.53
CA LYS A 73 -5.31 -10.25 -3.76
C LYS A 73 -4.16 -10.96 -4.50
N LEU A 74 -3.03 -10.30 -4.63
CA LEU A 74 -1.85 -10.87 -5.27
C LEU A 74 -1.33 -12.10 -4.52
N LEU A 75 -1.27 -12.03 -3.20
CA LEU A 75 -0.80 -13.14 -2.37
C LEU A 75 -1.75 -14.34 -2.44
N ARG A 76 -3.07 -14.10 -2.45
CA ARG A 76 -4.03 -15.18 -2.65
C ARG A 76 -3.79 -15.90 -3.97
N ARG A 77 -3.53 -15.13 -5.03
CA ARG A 77 -3.25 -15.70 -6.36
C ARG A 77 -1.98 -16.53 -6.33
N ARG A 78 -0.93 -16.02 -5.70
CA ARG A 78 0.37 -16.70 -5.61
C ARG A 78 0.29 -17.96 -4.76
N LEU A 79 -0.53 -17.96 -3.72
CA LEU A 79 -0.74 -19.15 -2.90
C LEU A 79 -1.35 -20.30 -3.70
N LYS A 80 -2.23 -20.00 -4.65
CA LYS A 80 -2.85 -21.04 -5.48
C LYS A 80 -1.83 -21.77 -6.35
N THR A 81 -0.73 -21.13 -6.70
CA THR A 81 0.30 -21.70 -7.56
C THR A 81 1.56 -22.07 -6.80
N LEU A 82 1.54 -21.98 -5.48
CA LEU A 82 2.68 -22.35 -4.66
C LEU A 82 2.90 -23.87 -4.76
N PRO A 83 4.09 -24.30 -5.19
CA PRO A 83 4.34 -25.74 -5.33
C PRO A 83 4.35 -26.48 -4.00
N ASP A 84 3.95 -27.74 -4.03
CA ASP A 84 4.08 -28.63 -2.89
C ASP A 84 5.55 -28.96 -2.63
N LEU A 85 5.86 -29.25 -1.37
CA LEU A 85 7.20 -29.66 -1.02
C LEU A 85 7.51 -31.05 -1.56
N LYS A 86 8.69 -31.21 -2.17
CA LYS A 86 9.18 -32.52 -2.63
C LYS A 86 9.67 -33.38 -1.46
N LYS A 87 10.32 -32.75 -0.48
CA LYS A 87 10.85 -33.43 0.71
C LYS A 87 10.58 -32.62 1.96
N PRO A 88 9.64 -33.04 2.80
CA PRO A 88 9.46 -32.41 4.10
C PRO A 88 10.73 -32.58 4.97
N THR A 89 11.04 -31.53 5.72
CA THR A 89 12.17 -31.54 6.66
C THR A 89 11.67 -31.04 8.02
N ALA A 90 12.53 -31.11 9.03
CA ALA A 90 12.20 -30.56 10.34
C ALA A 90 11.91 -29.06 10.25
N ASP A 91 12.62 -28.34 9.37
CA ASP A 91 12.42 -26.89 9.20
C ASP A 91 11.09 -26.56 8.55
N THR A 92 10.47 -27.49 7.84
CA THR A 92 9.20 -27.25 7.14
C THR A 92 7.99 -27.86 7.87
N PHE A 93 8.18 -28.31 9.11
CA PHE A 93 7.13 -28.99 9.88
C PHE A 93 5.85 -28.15 9.99
N ASN A 94 5.99 -26.85 10.19
CA ASN A 94 4.86 -25.94 10.40
C ASN A 94 4.29 -25.33 9.11
N ARG A 95 4.82 -25.74 7.95
CA ARG A 95 4.45 -25.11 6.67
C ARG A 95 2.96 -25.17 6.38
N ALA A 96 2.37 -26.36 6.46
CA ALA A 96 0.94 -26.54 6.15
C ALA A 96 0.04 -25.70 7.05
N SER A 97 0.34 -25.69 8.34
CA SER A 97 -0.39 -24.88 9.32
C SER A 97 -0.25 -23.38 9.04
N SER A 98 0.96 -22.95 8.69
CA SER A 98 1.21 -21.53 8.35
C SER A 98 0.44 -21.12 7.11
N LEU A 99 0.41 -21.97 6.08
CA LEU A 99 -0.32 -21.68 4.86
C LEU A 99 -1.83 -21.59 5.09
N GLU A 100 -2.38 -22.45 5.94
CA GLU A 100 -3.81 -22.38 6.28
C GLU A 100 -4.15 -21.08 7.00
N ARG A 101 -3.34 -20.68 7.97
CA ARG A 101 -3.55 -19.40 8.68
C ARG A 101 -3.39 -18.22 7.73
N MET A 102 -2.45 -18.29 6.79
CA MET A 102 -2.24 -17.24 5.79
C MET A 102 -3.45 -17.10 4.87
N LYS A 103 -3.99 -18.20 4.39
CA LYS A 103 -5.21 -18.19 3.57
C LYS A 103 -6.36 -17.50 4.27
N GLU A 104 -6.52 -17.76 5.57
CA GLU A 104 -7.58 -17.13 6.36
C GLU A 104 -7.37 -15.61 6.46
N ARG A 105 -6.12 -15.17 6.75
CA ARG A 105 -5.80 -13.75 6.83
C ARG A 105 -5.99 -13.02 5.51
N LEU A 106 -5.80 -13.71 4.39
CA LEU A 106 -5.88 -13.10 3.05
C LEU A 106 -7.29 -13.07 2.48
N LYS A 107 -8.26 -13.66 3.16
CA LYS A 107 -9.66 -13.55 2.73
C LYS A 107 -10.09 -12.09 2.75
N PRO A 108 -10.92 -11.66 1.77
CA PRO A 108 -11.44 -10.30 1.80
C PRO A 108 -12.18 -10.05 3.12
N PRO A 109 -12.15 -8.81 3.64
CA PRO A 109 -12.94 -8.49 4.82
C PRO A 109 -14.40 -8.80 4.52
N GLN A 110 -15.07 -9.45 5.49
CA GLN A 110 -16.50 -9.69 5.35
C GLN A 110 -17.23 -8.36 5.47
N ASP A 111 -18.21 -8.19 4.58
CA ASP A 111 -19.05 -7.01 4.65
C ASP A 111 -20.03 -7.19 5.80
N HIS A 112 -19.79 -6.48 6.89
CA HIS A 112 -20.68 -6.45 8.04
C HIS A 112 -21.74 -5.35 7.95
N GLY A 113 -21.78 -4.64 6.83
CA GLY A 113 -22.63 -3.47 6.66
C GLY A 113 -24.10 -3.76 6.51
N GLY A 114 -24.47 -5.03 6.49
CA GLY A 114 -25.87 -5.41 6.35
C GLY A 114 -26.69 -5.39 7.63
N ALA A 115 -26.09 -5.00 8.69
CA ALA A 115 -26.80 -4.97 9.96
C ALA A 115 -27.77 -3.79 10.04
#